data_25cc8413d51204e570687d5ae9d468d7
#
_entry.id   25cc8413d51204e570687d5ae9d468d7
#
_cell.length_a   1.000
_cell.length_b   1.000
_cell.length_c   1.000
_cell.angle_alpha   90.00
_cell.angle_beta   90.00
_cell.angle_gamma   90.00
#
_symmetry.space_group_name_H-M   'P 1'
#
loop_
_entity.id
_entity.type
_entity.pdbx_description
1 polymer ?
#
loop_
_entity_poly.entity_id
_entity_poly.type
_entity_poly.pdbx_seq_one_letter_code
_entity_poly.pdbx_strand_id
1 'polypeptide(L)'
;MSHPHPELKAAPPLPEGGLRVIALGGLGEIGRNMTVFEHAGKLLIVDCGVLFPEETQPGVDVILPDFTSIRDRLDDIVAVVLTHGHEDHIGGVPYLLRERSDIPVVGSKLTLAFLEAKLKEHGIRPRPVRVREGDRRGFGPFDCEFVAVNHSIPDSLAVALRTRAGMVLHTGDFKMDQFPLDDRITDLRAFARLGEEGVDLFLTDSTNAEVPGFTTSERELNPAIEQVMRTAPRRVIVSSFASHVHRIQQVLDAAHQHGRKVAFVGRSMVRNMGIARDLGYLKVPSGLVVSTKELEKLPDHQITLVCTGSQGEPMAALSRMANRDHMIRIGKGDTVLLASSLIPGNENAIYRVINGLTRWGAHVVHKGNAKVHVSGHASAGELVYCYNIVKPRNVMPVHGEWRHLRANADLAIRTGVAPDRVVLAEDGVVVDLVDGRASITGKVPAGNVYVDGMEVGGATEASLKDRLTLAAEGVVTVVAIVDADTGALAEAPDFLARGFVHDDATFEPVIPVIEKTLATAAQEGVGDARQLEQLVARAVANWAFRTHRRKPLIIPVIVDA
;
A
#
# COMPACT_ATOMS: atom_id res chain seq x y z
N MET A 1 15.67 -9.48 0.72
CA MET A 1 16.72 -8.49 0.41
C MET A 1 17.59 -8.32 1.65
N SER A 2 18.93 -8.14 1.52
CA SER A 2 19.78 -7.88 2.68
C SER A 2 19.50 -6.44 3.16
N HIS A 3 19.23 -6.25 4.45
CA HIS A 3 19.09 -4.93 5.05
C HIS A 3 20.39 -4.13 4.89
N PRO A 4 20.35 -2.82 4.58
CA PRO A 4 21.55 -1.99 4.48
C PRO A 4 22.26 -1.82 5.83
N HIS A 5 21.61 -2.20 6.93
CA HIS A 5 22.16 -2.16 8.29
C HIS A 5 22.12 -3.55 8.96
N PRO A 6 22.75 -4.60 8.38
CA PRO A 6 22.70 -5.95 8.93
C PRO A 6 23.36 -6.05 10.31
N GLU A 7 24.28 -5.13 10.64
CA GLU A 7 25.02 -5.05 11.90
C GLU A 7 24.19 -4.51 13.08
N LEU A 8 23.02 -3.90 12.82
CA LEU A 8 22.23 -3.29 13.88
C LEU A 8 21.68 -4.34 14.85
N LYS A 9 21.86 -4.06 16.12
CA LYS A 9 21.29 -4.81 17.26
C LYS A 9 20.02 -4.12 17.77
N ALA A 10 19.39 -4.72 18.77
CA ALA A 10 18.32 -4.06 19.51
C ALA A 10 18.76 -2.68 20.01
N ALA A 11 17.88 -1.69 19.87
CA ALA A 11 18.21 -0.34 20.30
C ALA A 11 18.42 -0.29 21.83
N PRO A 12 19.39 0.51 22.30
CA PRO A 12 19.55 0.76 23.73
C PRO A 12 18.33 1.53 24.29
N PRO A 13 18.17 1.61 25.61
CA PRO A 13 17.18 2.51 26.21
C PRO A 13 17.36 3.95 25.70
N LEU A 14 16.22 4.62 25.43
CA LEU A 14 16.24 6.01 25.00
C LEU A 14 16.86 6.88 26.11
N PRO A 15 17.87 7.71 25.81
CA PRO A 15 18.41 8.67 26.78
C PRO A 15 17.35 9.61 27.32
N GLU A 16 17.49 10.02 28.57
CA GLU A 16 16.58 10.99 29.19
C GLU A 16 16.52 12.29 28.38
N GLY A 17 15.31 12.78 28.13
CA GLY A 17 15.08 13.95 27.30
C GLY A 17 15.18 13.71 25.79
N GLY A 18 15.61 12.54 25.34
CA GLY A 18 15.68 12.18 23.92
C GLY A 18 14.32 11.96 23.28
N LEU A 19 14.27 11.99 21.95
CA LEU A 19 13.13 11.58 21.12
C LEU A 19 13.56 10.43 20.22
N ARG A 20 12.83 9.33 20.24
CA ARG A 20 13.03 8.18 19.35
C ARG A 20 12.01 8.20 18.23
N VAL A 21 12.46 7.91 17.01
CA VAL A 21 11.66 7.79 15.80
C VAL A 21 11.86 6.40 15.22
N ILE A 22 10.76 5.69 14.98
CA ILE A 22 10.77 4.34 14.40
C ILE A 22 9.71 4.29 13.31
N ALA A 23 10.12 4.13 12.06
CA ALA A 23 9.18 3.77 11.00
C ALA A 23 8.90 2.27 11.06
N LEU A 24 7.64 1.89 11.16
CA LEU A 24 7.18 0.50 11.08
C LEU A 24 6.65 0.15 9.69
N GLY A 25 6.66 1.12 8.78
CA GLY A 25 6.28 1.01 7.38
C GLY A 25 6.51 2.32 6.63
N GLY A 26 6.63 2.26 5.30
CA GLY A 26 6.81 3.41 4.42
C GLY A 26 8.26 3.76 4.08
N LEU A 27 9.23 2.98 4.53
CA LEU A 27 10.64 3.14 4.17
C LEU A 27 11.14 1.95 3.32
N GLY A 28 11.57 2.25 2.11
CA GLY A 28 11.95 1.22 1.12
C GLY A 28 10.78 0.69 0.29
N GLU A 29 9.60 1.20 0.52
CA GLU A 29 8.34 0.87 -0.15
C GLU A 29 7.42 2.09 -0.27
N ILE A 30 6.35 2.00 -1.08
CA ILE A 30 5.30 3.03 -1.18
C ILE A 30 4.01 2.44 -0.62
N GLY A 31 3.68 2.80 0.61
CA GLY A 31 2.51 2.31 1.33
C GLY A 31 2.82 1.94 2.77
N ARG A 32 1.82 1.44 3.49
CA ARG A 32 1.96 0.93 4.86
C ARG A 32 2.57 1.95 5.84
N ASN A 33 2.37 3.24 5.57
CA ASN A 33 3.02 4.31 6.34
C ASN A 33 2.64 4.26 7.81
N MET A 34 3.64 4.17 8.68
CA MET A 34 3.47 4.23 10.13
C MET A 34 4.78 4.65 10.79
N THR A 35 4.77 5.81 11.42
CA THR A 35 5.93 6.31 12.17
C THR A 35 5.58 6.47 13.65
N VAL A 36 6.34 5.81 14.51
CA VAL A 36 6.19 5.87 15.98
C VAL A 36 7.21 6.85 16.55
N PHE A 37 6.74 7.78 17.35
CA PHE A 37 7.55 8.73 18.12
C PHE A 37 7.47 8.35 19.60
N GLU A 38 8.62 8.19 20.25
CA GLU A 38 8.71 7.92 21.69
C GLU A 38 9.43 9.07 22.40
N HIS A 39 8.78 9.65 23.40
CA HIS A 39 9.36 10.67 24.27
C HIS A 39 8.79 10.57 25.68
N ALA A 40 9.63 10.70 26.70
CA ALA A 40 9.23 10.64 28.12
C ALA A 40 8.32 9.46 28.45
N GLY A 41 8.61 8.27 27.91
CA GLY A 41 7.87 7.02 28.13
C GLY A 41 6.50 6.94 27.45
N LYS A 42 6.13 7.90 26.59
CA LYS A 42 4.87 7.91 25.83
C LYS A 42 5.13 7.77 24.34
N LEU A 43 4.14 7.21 23.65
CA LEU A 43 4.18 6.97 22.20
C LEU A 43 3.13 7.84 21.50
N LEU A 44 3.53 8.43 20.36
CA LEU A 44 2.63 9.07 19.42
C LEU A 44 2.88 8.42 18.06
N ILE A 45 1.82 8.09 17.34
CA ILE A 45 1.91 7.48 16.02
C ILE A 45 1.48 8.49 14.97
N VAL A 46 2.25 8.64 13.91
CA VAL A 46 1.85 9.39 12.70
C VAL A 46 1.58 8.38 11.60
N ASP A 47 0.34 8.37 11.14
CA ASP A 47 -0.25 7.43 10.19
C ASP A 47 -0.25 5.97 10.66
N CYS A 48 -1.09 5.16 10.06
CA CYS A 48 -1.14 3.71 10.20
C CYS A 48 -1.86 3.15 8.98
N GLY A 49 -1.09 2.95 7.92
CA GLY A 49 -1.58 2.60 6.61
C GLY A 49 -1.48 1.12 6.28
N VAL A 50 -1.85 0.78 5.03
CA VAL A 50 -1.67 -0.56 4.45
C VAL A 50 -0.83 -0.46 3.18
N LEU A 51 -0.21 -1.59 2.81
CA LEU A 51 0.36 -1.84 1.50
C LEU A 51 -0.53 -2.86 0.77
N PHE A 52 -0.73 -2.66 -0.52
CA PHE A 52 -1.45 -3.63 -1.34
C PHE A 52 -0.49 -4.72 -1.83
N PRO A 53 -0.94 -5.99 -1.88
CA PRO A 53 -0.09 -7.09 -2.32
C PRO A 53 0.22 -7.02 -3.82
N GLU A 54 1.38 -7.54 -4.18
CA GLU A 54 1.82 -7.77 -5.54
C GLU A 54 1.46 -9.19 -6.04
N GLU A 55 1.76 -9.50 -7.31
CA GLU A 55 1.55 -10.84 -7.89
C GLU A 55 2.34 -11.95 -7.15
N THR A 56 3.38 -11.59 -6.40
CA THR A 56 4.18 -12.49 -5.57
C THR A 56 3.52 -12.89 -4.26
N GLN A 57 2.37 -12.32 -3.93
CA GLN A 57 1.65 -12.53 -2.66
C GLN A 57 0.19 -12.98 -2.92
N PRO A 58 -0.02 -14.12 -3.59
CA PRO A 58 -1.36 -14.56 -3.97
C PRO A 58 -2.24 -14.85 -2.75
N GLY A 59 -3.48 -14.34 -2.77
CA GLY A 59 -4.47 -14.52 -1.71
C GLY A 59 -4.35 -13.54 -0.54
N VAL A 60 -3.34 -12.65 -0.54
CA VAL A 60 -3.25 -11.57 0.43
C VAL A 60 -4.16 -10.42 0.01
N ASP A 61 -4.97 -9.90 0.94
CA ASP A 61 -5.83 -8.74 0.68
C ASP A 61 -5.10 -7.42 0.91
N VAL A 62 -4.40 -7.30 2.03
CA VAL A 62 -3.57 -6.14 2.41
C VAL A 62 -2.42 -6.57 3.31
N ILE A 63 -1.40 -5.71 3.39
CA ILE A 63 -0.22 -5.90 4.25
C ILE A 63 -0.20 -4.77 5.28
N LEU A 64 -0.09 -5.13 6.55
CA LEU A 64 -0.06 -4.19 7.67
C LEU A 64 1.37 -3.95 8.17
N PRO A 65 1.61 -2.82 8.85
CA PRO A 65 2.79 -2.68 9.71
C PRO A 65 2.83 -3.75 10.80
N ASP A 66 4.01 -4.13 11.21
CA ASP A 66 4.20 -5.06 12.33
C ASP A 66 4.16 -4.29 13.66
N PHE A 67 3.10 -4.50 14.44
CA PHE A 67 2.91 -3.85 15.74
C PHE A 67 3.69 -4.52 16.88
N THR A 68 4.41 -5.61 16.63
CA THR A 68 5.09 -6.41 17.68
C THR A 68 5.97 -5.56 18.58
N SER A 69 6.70 -4.59 18.02
CA SER A 69 7.60 -3.73 18.78
C SER A 69 6.92 -2.75 19.76
N ILE A 70 5.62 -2.51 19.58
CA ILE A 70 4.84 -1.59 20.43
C ILE A 70 3.68 -2.29 21.15
N ARG A 71 3.47 -3.60 20.94
CA ARG A 71 2.31 -4.34 21.44
C ARG A 71 2.22 -4.32 22.98
N ASP A 72 3.33 -4.47 23.68
CA ASP A 72 3.40 -4.42 25.13
C ASP A 72 3.28 -2.97 25.68
N ARG A 73 3.22 -1.99 24.81
CA ARG A 73 3.22 -0.54 25.13
C ARG A 73 2.01 0.19 24.54
N LEU A 74 0.95 -0.53 24.19
CA LEU A 74 -0.28 0.10 23.69
C LEU A 74 -0.86 1.12 24.66
N ASP A 75 -0.68 0.92 25.98
CA ASP A 75 -1.12 1.84 27.04
C ASP A 75 -0.33 3.16 27.06
N ASP A 76 0.82 3.19 26.45
CA ASP A 76 1.63 4.40 26.32
C ASP A 76 1.25 5.24 25.11
N ILE A 77 0.46 4.73 24.17
CA ILE A 77 0.03 5.45 22.97
C ILE A 77 -0.95 6.56 23.37
N VAL A 78 -0.54 7.81 23.19
CA VAL A 78 -1.36 8.98 23.54
C VAL A 78 -2.27 9.43 22.39
N ALA A 79 -1.89 9.17 21.15
CA ALA A 79 -2.70 9.44 19.96
C ALA A 79 -2.13 8.73 18.71
N VAL A 80 -3.03 8.49 17.73
CA VAL A 80 -2.68 8.26 16.32
C VAL A 80 -3.06 9.52 15.55
N VAL A 81 -2.08 10.18 14.95
CA VAL A 81 -2.25 11.40 14.14
C VAL A 81 -2.22 11.01 12.68
N LEU A 82 -3.27 11.36 11.94
CA LEU A 82 -3.41 11.05 10.52
C LEU A 82 -3.16 12.28 9.67
N THR A 83 -2.24 12.17 8.73
CA THR A 83 -1.88 13.25 7.81
C THR A 83 -2.96 13.49 6.77
N HIS A 84 -3.53 12.43 6.20
CA HIS A 84 -4.59 12.48 5.19
C HIS A 84 -5.33 11.14 5.04
N GLY A 85 -6.35 11.09 4.16
CA GLY A 85 -7.31 9.98 4.09
C GLY A 85 -7.01 8.91 3.05
N HIS A 86 -5.79 8.72 2.56
CA HIS A 86 -5.43 7.61 1.70
C HIS A 86 -5.26 6.30 2.47
N GLU A 87 -5.45 5.17 1.78
CA GLU A 87 -5.43 3.84 2.39
C GLU A 87 -4.07 3.48 2.98
N ASP A 88 -3.00 3.89 2.34
CA ASP A 88 -1.63 3.69 2.78
C ASP A 88 -1.23 4.57 3.99
N HIS A 89 -2.16 5.40 4.50
CA HIS A 89 -2.04 6.19 5.72
C HIS A 89 -3.09 5.85 6.77
N ILE A 90 -4.30 5.40 6.39
CA ILE A 90 -5.38 5.12 7.35
C ILE A 90 -5.81 3.64 7.38
N GLY A 91 -5.40 2.84 6.39
CA GLY A 91 -5.93 1.48 6.18
C GLY A 91 -5.61 0.50 7.30
N GLY A 92 -4.52 0.69 8.03
CA GLY A 92 -4.09 -0.14 9.15
C GLY A 92 -4.72 0.24 10.50
N VAL A 93 -5.30 1.44 10.60
CA VAL A 93 -5.90 1.94 11.86
C VAL A 93 -6.96 0.98 12.45
N PRO A 94 -7.87 0.36 11.65
CA PRO A 94 -8.83 -0.59 12.20
C PRO A 94 -8.19 -1.77 12.91
N TYR A 95 -7.05 -2.25 12.43
CA TYR A 95 -6.33 -3.39 12.99
C TYR A 95 -5.63 -3.01 14.30
N LEU A 96 -5.02 -1.83 14.37
CA LEU A 96 -4.45 -1.30 15.61
C LEU A 96 -5.54 -1.08 16.68
N LEU A 97 -6.68 -0.50 16.29
CA LEU A 97 -7.80 -0.25 17.21
C LEU A 97 -8.55 -1.52 17.64
N ARG A 98 -8.38 -2.65 16.97
CA ARG A 98 -8.83 -3.95 17.48
C ARG A 98 -8.04 -4.38 18.72
N GLU A 99 -6.76 -4.06 18.78
CA GLU A 99 -5.91 -4.36 19.94
C GLU A 99 -6.20 -3.41 21.12
N ARG A 100 -6.46 -2.11 20.79
CA ARG A 100 -6.84 -1.09 21.78
C ARG A 100 -7.74 -0.01 21.17
N SER A 101 -9.02 -0.08 21.47
CA SER A 101 -10.06 0.72 20.79
C SER A 101 -10.21 2.17 21.29
N ASP A 102 -9.65 2.52 22.45
CA ASP A 102 -9.79 3.82 23.09
C ASP A 102 -8.69 4.82 22.75
N ILE A 103 -7.74 4.44 21.89
CA ILE A 103 -6.69 5.34 21.42
C ILE A 103 -7.32 6.52 20.65
N PRO A 104 -7.01 7.77 21.04
CA PRO A 104 -7.49 8.94 20.31
C PRO A 104 -6.95 8.94 18.86
N VAL A 105 -7.84 9.15 17.88
CA VAL A 105 -7.46 9.29 16.48
C VAL A 105 -7.65 10.73 16.04
N VAL A 106 -6.56 11.36 15.66
CA VAL A 106 -6.49 12.78 15.32
C VAL A 106 -6.38 12.95 13.81
N GLY A 107 -7.15 13.84 13.23
CA GLY A 107 -7.08 14.10 11.79
C GLY A 107 -8.01 15.20 11.34
N SER A 108 -7.92 15.54 10.06
CA SER A 108 -8.80 16.49 9.41
C SER A 108 -10.24 15.94 9.27
N LYS A 109 -11.16 16.81 8.89
CA LYS A 109 -12.59 16.47 8.78
C LYS A 109 -12.83 15.34 7.78
N LEU A 110 -12.21 15.40 6.61
CA LEU A 110 -12.39 14.41 5.55
C LEU A 110 -11.70 13.10 5.91
N THR A 111 -10.46 13.19 6.41
CA THR A 111 -9.67 12.03 6.84
C THR A 111 -10.40 11.20 7.89
N LEU A 112 -10.92 11.85 8.94
CA LEU A 112 -11.69 11.17 9.98
C LEU A 112 -12.98 10.56 9.44
N ALA A 113 -13.69 11.24 8.54
CA ALA A 113 -14.94 10.70 7.98
C ALA A 113 -14.71 9.47 7.09
N PHE A 114 -13.60 9.43 6.32
CA PHE A 114 -13.22 8.23 5.57
C PHE A 114 -12.85 7.09 6.51
N LEU A 115 -12.09 7.38 7.56
CA LEU A 115 -11.73 6.39 8.58
C LEU A 115 -12.95 5.87 9.34
N GLU A 116 -13.88 6.74 9.78
CA GLU A 116 -15.09 6.34 10.49
C GLU A 116 -15.94 5.36 9.67
N ALA A 117 -16.07 5.62 8.35
CA ALA A 117 -16.78 4.70 7.47
C ALA A 117 -16.12 3.32 7.41
N LYS A 118 -14.79 3.26 7.42
CA LYS A 118 -14.01 2.03 7.46
C LYS A 118 -14.13 1.34 8.83
N LEU A 119 -13.97 2.07 9.92
CA LEU A 119 -14.09 1.51 11.29
C LEU A 119 -15.48 0.92 11.55
N LYS A 120 -16.53 1.49 10.95
CA LYS A 120 -17.88 0.95 11.03
C LYS A 120 -17.97 -0.46 10.42
N GLU A 121 -17.26 -0.72 9.32
CA GLU A 121 -17.19 -2.07 8.71
C GLU A 121 -16.52 -3.09 9.65
N HIS A 122 -15.62 -2.62 10.51
CA HIS A 122 -14.94 -3.43 11.54
C HIS A 122 -15.67 -3.44 12.89
N GLY A 123 -16.81 -2.78 13.02
CA GLY A 123 -17.56 -2.70 14.28
C GLY A 123 -16.90 -1.86 15.38
N ILE A 124 -15.92 -1.02 15.03
CA ILE A 124 -15.13 -0.20 15.97
C ILE A 124 -15.72 1.20 16.04
N ARG A 125 -15.85 1.73 17.25
CA ARG A 125 -16.21 3.13 17.48
C ARG A 125 -14.95 3.91 17.83
N PRO A 126 -14.50 4.84 16.97
CA PRO A 126 -13.30 5.61 17.24
C PRO A 126 -13.52 6.65 18.33
N ARG A 127 -12.40 7.15 18.89
CA ARG A 127 -12.35 8.37 19.69
C ARG A 127 -11.73 9.50 18.84
N PRO A 128 -12.52 10.16 17.98
CA PRO A 128 -11.97 11.12 17.02
C PRO A 128 -11.63 12.45 17.70
N VAL A 129 -10.49 13.00 17.32
CA VAL A 129 -10.05 14.36 17.67
C VAL A 129 -9.86 15.14 16.38
N ARG A 130 -10.84 15.97 16.06
CA ARG A 130 -10.81 16.75 14.83
C ARG A 130 -9.88 17.95 14.95
N VAL A 131 -9.03 18.11 13.94
CA VAL A 131 -8.11 19.24 13.77
C VAL A 131 -8.22 19.84 12.37
N ARG A 132 -7.69 21.03 12.22
CA ARG A 132 -7.55 21.75 10.93
C ARG A 132 -6.19 22.44 10.88
N GLU A 133 -5.84 22.96 9.73
CA GLU A 133 -4.65 23.80 9.59
C GLU A 133 -4.65 24.94 10.59
N GLY A 134 -3.47 25.22 11.17
CA GLY A 134 -3.26 26.23 12.20
C GLY A 134 -3.60 25.79 13.63
N ASP A 135 -4.28 24.66 13.81
CA ASP A 135 -4.54 24.13 15.15
C ASP A 135 -3.24 23.63 15.79
N ARG A 136 -3.15 23.84 17.11
CA ARG A 136 -2.08 23.30 17.96
C ARG A 136 -2.70 22.53 19.12
N ARG A 137 -2.23 21.29 19.37
CA ARG A 137 -2.81 20.36 20.35
C ARG A 137 -1.72 19.58 21.06
N GLY A 138 -1.84 19.47 22.40
CA GLY A 138 -1.00 18.63 23.23
C GLY A 138 -1.54 17.20 23.34
N PHE A 139 -0.66 16.21 23.16
CA PHE A 139 -0.93 14.79 23.39
C PHE A 139 0.20 14.23 24.28
N GLY A 140 -0.05 14.12 25.58
CA GLY A 140 1.00 13.79 26.55
C GLY A 140 2.19 14.74 26.45
N PRO A 141 3.42 14.26 26.23
CA PRO A 141 4.60 15.10 26.11
C PRO A 141 4.81 15.70 24.69
N PHE A 142 3.91 15.45 23.77
CA PHE A 142 3.98 15.93 22.39
C PHE A 142 3.04 17.12 22.17
N ASP A 143 3.56 18.19 21.60
CA ASP A 143 2.80 19.36 21.20
C ASP A 143 2.79 19.44 19.67
N CYS A 144 1.63 19.14 19.08
CA CYS A 144 1.43 19.00 17.65
C CYS A 144 0.80 20.25 17.05
N GLU A 145 1.41 20.80 16.00
CA GLU A 145 0.84 21.83 15.15
C GLU A 145 0.57 21.26 13.75
N PHE A 146 -0.60 21.57 13.22
CA PHE A 146 -1.07 21.05 11.94
C PHE A 146 -0.96 22.12 10.86
N VAL A 147 -0.26 21.80 9.78
CA VAL A 147 0.04 22.75 8.69
C VAL A 147 -0.59 22.25 7.41
N ALA A 148 -1.24 23.14 6.65
CA ALA A 148 -1.82 22.80 5.35
C ALA A 148 -0.77 22.34 4.37
N VAL A 149 -1.00 21.20 3.72
CA VAL A 149 -0.25 20.75 2.55
C VAL A 149 -1.20 20.38 1.41
N ASN A 150 -0.74 20.59 0.19
CA ASN A 150 -1.47 20.20 -1.01
C ASN A 150 -1.08 18.77 -1.40
N HIS A 151 -2.08 17.96 -1.70
CA HIS A 151 -1.90 16.59 -2.18
C HIS A 151 -3.01 16.24 -3.19
N SER A 152 -3.16 14.97 -3.57
CA SER A 152 -4.22 14.49 -4.47
C SER A 152 -5.60 14.39 -3.81
N ILE A 153 -5.68 14.52 -2.49
CA ILE A 153 -6.89 14.52 -1.68
C ILE A 153 -6.99 15.85 -0.89
N PRO A 154 -8.20 16.43 -0.72
CA PRO A 154 -8.38 17.61 0.11
C PRO A 154 -8.00 17.37 1.57
N ASP A 155 -7.73 18.44 2.30
CA ASP A 155 -7.65 18.44 3.75
C ASP A 155 -6.38 17.78 4.33
N SER A 156 -5.34 17.55 3.50
CA SER A 156 -4.07 16.94 3.91
C SER A 156 -3.27 17.89 4.82
N LEU A 157 -2.57 17.32 5.81
CA LEU A 157 -1.85 18.05 6.85
C LEU A 157 -0.43 17.52 7.01
N ALA A 158 0.53 18.43 7.09
CA ALA A 158 1.82 18.18 7.72
C ALA A 158 1.70 18.38 9.24
N VAL A 159 2.59 17.77 10.00
CA VAL A 159 2.59 17.79 11.47
C VAL A 159 3.95 18.26 11.98
N ALA A 160 3.96 19.36 12.72
CA ALA A 160 5.12 19.80 13.49
C ALA A 160 4.98 19.30 14.94
N LEU A 161 5.85 18.40 15.33
CA LEU A 161 5.90 17.77 16.65
C LEU A 161 6.97 18.47 17.51
N ARG A 162 6.58 19.12 18.57
CA ARG A 162 7.51 19.71 19.54
C ARG A 162 7.59 18.85 20.78
N THR A 163 8.81 18.61 21.22
CA THR A 163 9.15 17.91 22.47
C THR A 163 10.31 18.63 23.16
N ARG A 164 10.71 18.17 24.32
CA ARG A 164 11.93 18.69 24.98
C ARG A 164 13.21 18.33 24.21
N ALA A 165 13.20 17.29 23.39
CA ALA A 165 14.34 16.90 22.56
C ALA A 165 14.53 17.79 21.32
N GLY A 166 13.51 18.57 20.96
CA GLY A 166 13.50 19.41 19.77
C GLY A 166 12.20 19.28 18.97
N MET A 167 12.19 19.88 17.79
CA MET A 167 11.07 19.90 16.87
C MET A 167 11.30 18.96 15.69
N VAL A 168 10.32 18.09 15.43
CA VAL A 168 10.22 17.28 14.23
C VAL A 168 9.15 17.88 13.32
N LEU A 169 9.45 18.06 12.03
CA LEU A 169 8.46 18.37 11.01
C LEU A 169 8.29 17.16 10.10
N HIS A 170 7.08 16.59 10.07
CA HIS A 170 6.67 15.49 9.18
C HIS A 170 5.74 16.05 8.12
N THR A 171 6.11 15.96 6.83
CA THR A 171 5.31 16.55 5.75
C THR A 171 3.99 15.83 5.50
N GLY A 172 3.88 14.54 5.85
CA GLY A 172 2.95 13.65 5.17
C GLY A 172 3.24 13.66 3.66
N ASP A 173 2.28 13.24 2.86
CA ASP A 173 2.36 13.34 1.41
C ASP A 173 2.02 14.75 0.97
N PHE A 174 2.87 15.35 0.14
CA PHE A 174 2.67 16.73 -0.26
C PHE A 174 3.24 17.07 -1.63
N LYS A 175 2.74 18.15 -2.19
CA LYS A 175 3.31 18.88 -3.34
C LYS A 175 3.14 20.38 -3.14
N MET A 176 3.72 21.17 -4.03
CA MET A 176 3.60 22.63 -3.99
C MET A 176 2.81 23.16 -5.19
N ASP A 177 1.62 22.59 -5.49
CA ASP A 177 0.76 23.12 -6.55
C ASP A 177 0.33 24.55 -6.21
N GLN A 178 0.73 25.51 -7.06
CA GLN A 178 0.41 26.93 -6.85
C GLN A 178 -0.96 27.33 -7.41
N PHE A 179 -1.61 26.42 -8.14
CA PHE A 179 -2.94 26.61 -8.73
C PHE A 179 -3.86 25.43 -8.42
N PRO A 180 -4.00 25.05 -7.13
CA PRO A 180 -4.81 23.90 -6.73
C PRO A 180 -6.29 24.11 -7.07
N LEU A 181 -7.04 23.01 -7.19
CA LEU A 181 -8.45 23.06 -7.55
C LEU A 181 -9.35 23.61 -6.45
N ASP A 182 -8.94 23.45 -5.20
CA ASP A 182 -9.66 23.87 -4.00
C ASP A 182 -9.12 25.17 -3.39
N ASP A 183 -8.21 25.85 -4.11
CA ASP A 183 -7.52 27.08 -3.71
C ASP A 183 -6.68 26.94 -2.41
N ARG A 184 -6.45 25.70 -1.92
CA ARG A 184 -5.69 25.38 -0.72
C ARG A 184 -4.26 24.96 -1.09
N ILE A 185 -3.33 25.90 -0.95
CA ILE A 185 -1.89 25.69 -1.22
C ILE A 185 -1.17 25.07 -0.01
N THR A 186 0.00 24.47 -0.25
CA THR A 186 0.96 24.14 0.81
C THR A 186 1.40 25.43 1.50
N ASP A 187 1.23 25.51 2.83
CA ASP A 187 1.54 26.72 3.62
C ASP A 187 3.04 26.88 3.85
N LEU A 188 3.73 27.37 2.80
CA LEU A 188 5.16 27.67 2.86
C LEU A 188 5.52 28.76 3.89
N ARG A 189 4.56 29.61 4.27
CA ARG A 189 4.77 30.61 5.32
C ARG A 189 4.88 29.95 6.70
N ALA A 190 4.04 28.95 6.96
CA ALA A 190 4.16 28.14 8.16
C ALA A 190 5.48 27.34 8.15
N PHE A 191 5.89 26.77 7.02
CA PHE A 191 7.18 26.07 6.90
C PHE A 191 8.36 27.00 7.16
N ALA A 192 8.33 28.23 6.63
CA ALA A 192 9.36 29.23 6.90
C ALA A 192 9.42 29.61 8.39
N ARG A 193 8.27 29.88 9.01
CA ARG A 193 8.19 30.17 10.46
C ARG A 193 8.72 29.02 11.31
N LEU A 194 8.37 27.78 10.99
CA LEU A 194 8.90 26.60 11.67
C LEU A 194 10.42 26.47 11.48
N GLY A 195 10.91 26.79 10.28
CA GLY A 195 12.34 26.85 9.99
C GLY A 195 13.08 27.90 10.82
N GLU A 196 12.48 29.09 11.02
CA GLU A 196 13.02 30.15 11.91
C GLU A 196 12.96 29.73 13.38
N GLU A 197 11.92 29.01 13.81
CA GLU A 197 11.81 28.43 15.15
C GLU A 197 12.91 27.37 15.38
N GLY A 198 13.29 26.63 14.33
CA GLY A 198 14.34 25.62 14.30
C GLY A 198 13.79 24.20 14.23
N VAL A 199 13.88 23.58 13.05
CA VAL A 199 13.51 22.17 12.82
C VAL A 199 14.72 21.29 13.07
N ASP A 200 14.66 20.48 14.13
CA ASP A 200 15.75 19.58 14.51
C ASP A 200 15.80 18.33 13.65
N LEU A 201 14.63 17.80 13.24
CA LEU A 201 14.54 16.65 12.33
C LEU A 201 13.40 16.86 11.34
N PHE A 202 13.70 16.73 10.05
CA PHE A 202 12.74 16.88 8.97
C PHE A 202 12.50 15.54 8.29
N LEU A 203 11.27 15.00 8.44
CA LEU A 203 10.78 13.82 7.75
C LEU A 203 9.99 14.30 6.53
N THR A 204 10.49 14.02 5.32
CA THR A 204 9.90 14.53 4.09
C THR A 204 9.63 13.43 3.07
N ASP A 205 8.44 13.49 2.44
CA ASP A 205 8.01 12.63 1.34
C ASP A 205 9.06 12.55 0.23
N SER A 206 9.36 11.34 -0.23
CA SER A 206 10.41 11.07 -1.19
C SER A 206 9.90 10.54 -2.54
N THR A 207 8.61 10.25 -2.67
CA THR A 207 8.02 9.49 -3.78
C THR A 207 8.42 10.00 -5.18
N ASN A 208 8.55 11.32 -5.32
CA ASN A 208 8.93 11.97 -6.58
C ASN A 208 10.33 12.63 -6.56
N ALA A 209 11.19 12.30 -5.62
CA ALA A 209 12.50 12.94 -5.48
C ALA A 209 13.41 12.77 -6.73
N GLU A 210 13.21 11.72 -7.52
CA GLU A 210 13.93 11.49 -8.78
C GLU A 210 13.39 12.30 -9.97
N VAL A 211 12.18 12.86 -9.85
CA VAL A 211 11.52 13.59 -10.95
C VAL A 211 12.04 15.03 -10.98
N PRO A 212 12.71 15.46 -12.06
CA PRO A 212 13.24 16.82 -12.14
C PRO A 212 12.13 17.88 -12.19
N GLY A 213 12.45 19.08 -11.73
CA GLY A 213 11.57 20.25 -11.81
C GLY A 213 10.46 20.26 -10.78
N PHE A 214 9.28 20.67 -11.19
CA PHE A 214 8.10 20.89 -10.36
C PHE A 214 6.94 20.01 -10.80
N THR A 215 6.17 19.54 -9.86
CA THR A 215 4.95 18.78 -10.14
C THR A 215 3.92 19.67 -10.84
N THR A 216 3.40 19.17 -11.93
CA THR A 216 2.37 19.87 -12.72
C THR A 216 1.10 20.10 -11.89
N SER A 217 0.45 21.27 -12.08
CA SER A 217 -0.84 21.54 -11.41
C SER A 217 -1.96 20.59 -11.88
N GLU A 218 -2.85 20.23 -10.96
CA GLU A 218 -4.06 19.48 -11.29
C GLU A 218 -4.93 20.17 -12.34
N ARG A 219 -4.97 21.51 -12.36
CA ARG A 219 -5.75 22.29 -13.34
C ARG A 219 -5.34 22.03 -14.79
N GLU A 220 -4.08 21.65 -15.03
CA GLU A 220 -3.60 21.37 -16.39
C GLU A 220 -4.18 20.09 -17.02
N LEU A 221 -4.93 19.30 -16.24
CA LEU A 221 -5.63 18.12 -16.75
C LEU A 221 -7.01 18.44 -17.33
N ASN A 222 -7.60 19.59 -16.96
CA ASN A 222 -8.93 20.00 -17.42
C ASN A 222 -9.09 19.89 -18.95
N PRO A 223 -8.16 20.41 -19.79
CA PRO A 223 -8.33 20.33 -21.24
C PRO A 223 -8.41 18.89 -21.76
N ALA A 224 -7.66 17.96 -21.19
CA ALA A 224 -7.68 16.56 -21.61
C ALA A 224 -8.98 15.85 -21.18
N ILE A 225 -9.46 16.11 -19.96
CA ILE A 225 -10.72 15.56 -19.45
C ILE A 225 -11.91 16.13 -20.26
N GLU A 226 -11.94 17.44 -20.51
CA GLU A 226 -12.94 18.10 -21.34
C GLU A 226 -12.94 17.56 -22.77
N GLN A 227 -11.77 17.36 -23.35
CA GLN A 227 -11.61 16.77 -24.69
C GLN A 227 -12.29 15.40 -24.75
N VAL A 228 -12.06 14.54 -23.75
CA VAL A 228 -12.69 13.22 -23.66
C VAL A 228 -14.20 13.36 -23.57
N MET A 229 -14.73 14.21 -22.68
CA MET A 229 -16.16 14.41 -22.51
C MET A 229 -16.85 14.94 -23.76
N ARG A 230 -16.18 15.84 -24.49
CA ARG A 230 -16.69 16.47 -25.70
C ARG A 230 -16.70 15.54 -26.91
N THR A 231 -15.66 14.72 -27.08
CA THR A 231 -15.45 13.95 -28.31
C THR A 231 -15.91 12.50 -28.24
N ALA A 232 -16.18 11.99 -27.06
CA ALA A 232 -16.65 10.61 -26.90
C ALA A 232 -18.02 10.39 -27.58
N PRO A 233 -18.11 9.50 -28.59
CA PRO A 233 -19.34 9.29 -29.35
C PRO A 233 -20.44 8.58 -28.55
N ARG A 234 -20.05 7.87 -27.49
CA ARG A 234 -20.95 7.14 -26.61
C ARG A 234 -20.60 7.41 -25.14
N ARG A 235 -20.70 6.39 -24.30
CA ARG A 235 -20.43 6.49 -22.86
C ARG A 235 -18.98 6.83 -22.58
N VAL A 236 -18.76 7.60 -21.53
CA VAL A 236 -17.42 7.79 -20.93
C VAL A 236 -17.37 7.00 -19.62
N ILE A 237 -16.34 6.20 -19.46
CA ILE A 237 -16.06 5.45 -18.25
C ILE A 237 -14.74 5.98 -17.68
N VAL A 238 -14.80 6.62 -16.52
CA VAL A 238 -13.62 7.17 -15.84
C VAL A 238 -13.23 6.25 -14.70
N SER A 239 -12.00 5.78 -14.68
CA SER A 239 -11.44 5.04 -13.56
C SER A 239 -10.42 5.87 -12.80
N SER A 240 -10.61 5.94 -11.47
CA SER A 240 -9.74 6.71 -10.57
C SER A 240 -9.75 6.06 -9.19
N PHE A 241 -8.83 6.49 -8.31
CA PHE A 241 -8.89 6.13 -6.88
C PHE A 241 -10.16 6.73 -6.25
N ALA A 242 -10.79 5.97 -5.36
CA ALA A 242 -12.00 6.40 -4.66
C ALA A 242 -11.75 7.53 -3.64
N SER A 243 -10.51 7.82 -3.32
CA SER A 243 -10.08 8.93 -2.45
C SER A 243 -9.69 10.20 -3.22
N HIS A 244 -9.51 10.13 -4.54
CA HIS A 244 -9.03 11.26 -5.35
C HIS A 244 -10.15 12.26 -5.66
N VAL A 245 -10.63 12.96 -4.64
CA VAL A 245 -11.79 13.87 -4.72
C VAL A 245 -11.59 14.97 -5.76
N HIS A 246 -10.40 15.55 -5.87
CA HIS A 246 -10.07 16.60 -6.84
C HIS A 246 -10.27 16.13 -8.28
N ARG A 247 -9.82 14.91 -8.63
CA ARG A 247 -10.01 14.34 -9.97
C ARG A 247 -11.48 14.10 -10.28
N ILE A 248 -12.24 13.63 -9.30
CA ILE A 248 -13.68 13.42 -9.47
C ILE A 248 -14.39 14.75 -9.67
N GLN A 249 -13.97 15.83 -8.98
CA GLN A 249 -14.51 17.17 -9.22
C GLN A 249 -14.31 17.61 -10.68
N GLN A 250 -13.10 17.45 -11.23
CA GLN A 250 -12.82 17.77 -12.64
C GLN A 250 -13.71 16.98 -13.61
N VAL A 251 -13.94 15.70 -13.31
CA VAL A 251 -14.83 14.83 -14.11
C VAL A 251 -16.27 15.31 -14.04
N LEU A 252 -16.77 15.68 -12.85
CA LEU A 252 -18.13 16.20 -12.67
C LEU A 252 -18.32 17.52 -13.42
N ASP A 253 -17.36 18.44 -13.31
CA ASP A 253 -17.42 19.75 -13.97
C ASP A 253 -17.45 19.59 -15.50
N ALA A 254 -16.56 18.76 -16.05
CA ALA A 254 -16.53 18.48 -17.48
C ALA A 254 -17.80 17.74 -17.96
N ALA A 255 -18.31 16.77 -17.20
CA ALA A 255 -19.54 16.07 -17.54
C ALA A 255 -20.74 17.02 -17.54
N HIS A 256 -20.83 17.93 -16.55
CA HIS A 256 -21.87 18.94 -16.47
C HIS A 256 -21.83 19.90 -17.67
N GLN A 257 -20.65 20.42 -18.01
CA GLN A 257 -20.43 21.33 -19.14
C GLN A 257 -20.84 20.71 -20.48
N HIS A 258 -20.67 19.39 -20.62
CA HIS A 258 -20.99 18.67 -21.86
C HIS A 258 -22.34 17.93 -21.81
N GLY A 259 -23.22 18.26 -20.86
CA GLY A 259 -24.59 17.74 -20.79
C GLY A 259 -24.68 16.26 -20.46
N ARG A 260 -23.65 15.67 -19.86
CA ARG A 260 -23.62 14.27 -19.45
C ARG A 260 -24.14 14.12 -18.01
N LYS A 261 -24.77 12.99 -17.73
CA LYS A 261 -25.10 12.54 -16.36
C LYS A 261 -24.05 11.58 -15.86
N VAL A 262 -23.82 11.58 -14.55
CA VAL A 262 -22.77 10.80 -13.91
C VAL A 262 -23.39 9.77 -12.96
N ALA A 263 -22.88 8.54 -12.96
CA ALA A 263 -23.11 7.59 -11.87
C ALA A 263 -21.79 7.04 -11.32
N PHE A 264 -21.74 6.91 -10.01
CA PHE A 264 -20.64 6.26 -9.31
C PHE A 264 -20.86 4.74 -9.28
N VAL A 265 -19.80 3.96 -9.58
CA VAL A 265 -19.82 2.50 -9.66
C VAL A 265 -18.73 1.93 -8.74
N GLY A 266 -19.14 1.01 -7.87
CA GLY A 266 -18.27 0.42 -6.84
C GLY A 266 -18.53 0.99 -5.45
N ARG A 267 -18.49 0.12 -4.43
CA ARG A 267 -18.87 0.46 -3.04
C ARG A 267 -18.05 1.62 -2.47
N SER A 268 -16.72 1.54 -2.58
CA SER A 268 -15.82 2.59 -2.07
C SER A 268 -16.01 3.93 -2.80
N MET A 269 -16.21 3.92 -4.13
CA MET A 269 -16.45 5.13 -4.92
C MET A 269 -17.74 5.82 -4.47
N VAL A 270 -18.84 5.09 -4.38
CA VAL A 270 -20.14 5.63 -3.93
C VAL A 270 -20.06 6.18 -2.52
N ARG A 271 -19.45 5.43 -1.59
CA ARG A 271 -19.29 5.83 -0.19
C ARG A 271 -18.44 7.09 -0.05
N ASN A 272 -17.24 7.09 -0.61
CA ASN A 272 -16.29 8.18 -0.41
C ASN A 272 -16.75 9.48 -1.09
N MET A 273 -17.32 9.38 -2.29
CA MET A 273 -17.87 10.56 -2.97
C MET A 273 -19.13 11.09 -2.28
N GLY A 274 -19.94 10.22 -1.68
CA GLY A 274 -21.04 10.61 -0.81
C GLY A 274 -20.55 11.41 0.40
N ILE A 275 -19.55 10.91 1.11
CA ILE A 275 -18.92 11.58 2.25
C ILE A 275 -18.32 12.93 1.82
N ALA A 276 -17.56 12.97 0.74
CA ALA A 276 -16.93 14.20 0.25
C ALA A 276 -17.97 15.27 -0.12
N ARG A 277 -19.08 14.87 -0.77
CA ARG A 277 -20.20 15.75 -1.08
C ARG A 277 -20.87 16.29 0.18
N ASP A 278 -21.22 15.42 1.12
CA ASP A 278 -21.96 15.78 2.34
C ASP A 278 -21.11 16.68 3.26
N LEU A 279 -19.80 16.59 3.18
CA LEU A 279 -18.85 17.46 3.89
C LEU A 279 -18.50 18.75 3.13
N GLY A 280 -18.94 18.89 1.86
CA GLY A 280 -18.70 20.06 1.03
C GLY A 280 -17.38 20.09 0.26
N TYR A 281 -16.59 18.99 0.27
CA TYR A 281 -15.36 18.87 -0.52
C TYR A 281 -15.61 18.51 -1.98
N LEU A 282 -16.77 17.92 -2.31
CA LEU A 282 -17.20 17.62 -3.66
C LEU A 282 -18.46 18.43 -3.99
N LYS A 283 -18.35 19.34 -4.94
CA LYS A 283 -19.46 20.16 -5.42
C LYS A 283 -20.20 19.42 -6.54
N VAL A 284 -21.44 19.04 -6.28
CA VAL A 284 -22.26 18.27 -7.23
C VAL A 284 -23.45 19.13 -7.68
N PRO A 285 -23.48 19.59 -8.95
CA PRO A 285 -24.65 20.27 -9.50
C PRO A 285 -25.91 19.43 -9.38
N SER A 286 -27.04 20.08 -9.09
CA SER A 286 -28.33 19.40 -8.94
C SER A 286 -28.69 18.56 -10.17
N GLY A 287 -29.07 17.30 -9.94
CA GLY A 287 -29.44 16.36 -11.00
C GLY A 287 -28.31 15.91 -11.92
N LEU A 288 -27.02 16.21 -11.61
CA LEU A 288 -25.88 15.72 -12.36
C LEU A 288 -25.60 14.25 -12.05
N VAL A 289 -25.49 13.92 -10.75
CA VAL A 289 -25.26 12.54 -10.31
C VAL A 289 -26.61 11.84 -10.14
N VAL A 290 -26.75 10.70 -10.79
CA VAL A 290 -27.96 9.89 -10.84
C VAL A 290 -27.62 8.42 -10.54
N SER A 291 -28.62 7.60 -10.29
CA SER A 291 -28.42 6.16 -10.12
C SER A 291 -28.08 5.47 -11.45
N THR A 292 -27.43 4.31 -11.39
CA THR A 292 -27.15 3.50 -12.59
C THR A 292 -28.42 3.10 -13.35
N LYS A 293 -29.54 2.88 -12.64
CA LYS A 293 -30.87 2.59 -13.25
C LYS A 293 -31.44 3.77 -14.03
N GLU A 294 -31.18 4.99 -13.58
CA GLU A 294 -31.61 6.20 -14.30
C GLU A 294 -30.75 6.40 -15.56
N LEU A 295 -29.46 6.07 -15.51
CA LEU A 295 -28.58 6.16 -16.69
C LEU A 295 -29.04 5.23 -17.83
N GLU A 296 -29.61 4.06 -17.52
CA GLU A 296 -30.10 3.11 -18.54
C GLU A 296 -31.19 3.70 -19.46
N LYS A 297 -31.83 4.76 -19.00
CA LYS A 297 -32.89 5.47 -19.77
C LYS A 297 -32.34 6.58 -20.66
N LEU A 298 -31.06 6.89 -20.55
CA LEU A 298 -30.44 7.99 -21.28
C LEU A 298 -29.71 7.48 -22.53
N PRO A 299 -29.62 8.33 -23.56
CA PRO A 299 -28.76 7.98 -24.71
C PRO A 299 -27.28 7.91 -24.29
N ASP A 300 -26.56 6.97 -24.84
CA ASP A 300 -25.18 6.64 -24.47
C ASP A 300 -24.24 7.86 -24.41
N HIS A 301 -24.38 8.81 -25.35
CA HIS A 301 -23.55 10.00 -25.38
C HIS A 301 -23.77 10.97 -24.20
N GLN A 302 -24.82 10.77 -23.41
CA GLN A 302 -25.10 11.53 -22.20
C GLN A 302 -24.64 10.80 -20.92
N ILE A 303 -24.02 9.64 -21.03
CA ILE A 303 -23.66 8.81 -19.89
C ILE A 303 -22.17 8.95 -19.56
N THR A 304 -21.88 9.21 -18.28
CA THR A 304 -20.55 9.07 -17.69
C THR A 304 -20.62 8.17 -16.48
N LEU A 305 -19.74 7.17 -16.42
CA LEU A 305 -19.58 6.27 -15.29
C LEU A 305 -18.24 6.57 -14.61
N VAL A 306 -18.22 6.66 -13.29
CA VAL A 306 -16.99 6.85 -12.51
C VAL A 306 -16.80 5.63 -11.61
N CYS A 307 -15.69 4.92 -11.75
CA CYS A 307 -15.47 3.64 -11.07
C CYS A 307 -14.04 3.51 -10.53
N THR A 308 -13.81 2.47 -9.73
CA THR A 308 -12.49 2.02 -9.29
C THR A 308 -11.90 1.00 -10.27
N GLY A 309 -10.63 0.62 -10.06
CA GLY A 309 -9.92 -0.39 -10.87
C GLY A 309 -8.84 0.21 -11.76
N SER A 310 -8.37 1.41 -11.40
CA SER A 310 -7.33 2.10 -12.16
C SER A 310 -5.93 1.47 -12.04
N GLN A 311 -5.75 0.54 -11.08
CA GLN A 311 -4.51 -0.22 -10.88
C GLN A 311 -4.61 -1.68 -11.36
N GLY A 312 -5.70 -2.04 -12.00
CA GLY A 312 -5.91 -3.40 -12.51
C GLY A 312 -6.29 -4.43 -11.45
N GLU A 313 -6.71 -3.97 -10.28
CA GLU A 313 -7.15 -4.84 -9.17
C GLU A 313 -8.26 -5.79 -9.66
N PRO A 314 -8.12 -7.11 -9.48
CA PRO A 314 -9.04 -8.09 -10.10
C PRO A 314 -10.52 -7.90 -9.72
N MET A 315 -10.78 -7.53 -8.47
CA MET A 315 -12.14 -7.36 -7.94
C MET A 315 -12.73 -5.97 -8.19
N ALA A 316 -11.95 -5.02 -8.70
CA ALA A 316 -12.42 -3.67 -8.98
C ALA A 316 -13.34 -3.62 -10.22
N ALA A 317 -14.21 -2.62 -10.24
CA ALA A 317 -15.25 -2.53 -11.25
C ALA A 317 -14.71 -2.52 -12.69
N LEU A 318 -13.64 -1.75 -12.97
CA LEU A 318 -13.09 -1.68 -14.34
C LEU A 318 -12.47 -3.00 -14.80
N SER A 319 -11.72 -3.70 -13.94
CA SER A 319 -11.14 -5.01 -14.25
C SER A 319 -12.21 -6.04 -14.56
N ARG A 320 -13.27 -6.07 -13.75
CA ARG A 320 -14.44 -6.94 -14.00
C ARG A 320 -15.17 -6.58 -15.29
N MET A 321 -15.28 -5.28 -15.64
CA MET A 321 -15.83 -4.85 -16.94
C MET A 321 -14.96 -5.34 -18.10
N ALA A 322 -13.64 -5.23 -18.01
CA ALA A 322 -12.69 -5.71 -19.01
C ALA A 322 -12.78 -7.24 -19.21
N ASN A 323 -12.99 -7.99 -18.13
CA ASN A 323 -13.11 -9.46 -18.13
C ASN A 323 -14.54 -9.97 -18.41
N ARG A 324 -15.50 -9.08 -18.70
CA ARG A 324 -16.93 -9.45 -18.90
C ARG A 324 -17.62 -10.02 -17.66
N ASP A 325 -17.07 -9.81 -16.49
CA ASP A 325 -17.62 -10.22 -15.19
C ASP A 325 -18.29 -9.06 -14.44
N HIS A 326 -18.92 -8.14 -15.15
CA HIS A 326 -19.66 -7.02 -14.60
C HIS A 326 -20.97 -6.81 -15.36
N MET A 327 -22.02 -6.30 -14.66
CA MET A 327 -23.30 -6.00 -15.32
C MET A 327 -23.16 -4.95 -16.42
N ILE A 328 -22.26 -3.98 -16.24
CA ILE A 328 -21.97 -2.95 -17.26
C ILE A 328 -21.02 -3.58 -18.29
N ARG A 329 -21.50 -3.68 -19.52
CA ARG A 329 -20.75 -4.21 -20.67
C ARG A 329 -20.11 -3.08 -21.46
N ILE A 330 -18.78 -3.09 -21.54
CA ILE A 330 -18.02 -2.14 -22.39
C ILE A 330 -18.11 -2.63 -23.84
N GLY A 331 -18.23 -1.70 -24.79
CA GLY A 331 -18.38 -2.02 -26.21
C GLY A 331 -17.80 -0.97 -27.14
N LYS A 332 -17.99 -1.24 -28.46
CA LYS A 332 -17.53 -0.36 -29.53
C LYS A 332 -18.07 1.06 -29.37
N GLY A 333 -17.19 2.05 -29.40
CA GLY A 333 -17.53 3.46 -29.30
C GLY A 333 -17.56 4.01 -27.87
N ASP A 334 -17.49 3.17 -26.83
CA ASP A 334 -17.27 3.64 -25.46
C ASP A 334 -15.86 4.21 -25.33
N THR A 335 -15.69 5.24 -24.51
CA THR A 335 -14.38 5.80 -24.17
C THR A 335 -14.08 5.54 -22.72
N VAL A 336 -12.92 4.94 -22.44
CA VAL A 336 -12.45 4.67 -21.07
C VAL A 336 -11.27 5.59 -20.76
N LEU A 337 -11.42 6.39 -19.71
CA LEU A 337 -10.39 7.30 -19.20
C LEU A 337 -9.77 6.71 -17.94
N LEU A 338 -8.49 6.31 -18.00
CA LEU A 338 -7.71 5.92 -16.83
C LEU A 338 -7.07 7.18 -16.23
N ALA A 339 -7.71 7.74 -15.21
CA ALA A 339 -7.36 9.03 -14.63
C ALA A 339 -6.43 8.89 -13.40
N SER A 340 -5.52 7.94 -13.45
CA SER A 340 -4.47 7.69 -12.42
C SER A 340 -3.15 7.35 -13.07
N SER A 341 -2.04 7.42 -12.32
CA SER A 341 -0.77 6.83 -12.73
C SER A 341 -0.73 5.33 -12.43
N LEU A 342 0.20 4.67 -13.07
CA LEU A 342 0.63 3.32 -12.70
C LEU A 342 1.36 3.39 -11.36
N ILE A 343 0.95 2.59 -10.40
CA ILE A 343 1.77 2.29 -9.22
C ILE A 343 2.81 1.27 -9.70
N PRO A 344 4.10 1.44 -9.40
CA PRO A 344 5.13 0.47 -9.74
C PRO A 344 4.73 -0.94 -9.29
N GLY A 345 4.97 -1.95 -10.15
CA GLY A 345 4.54 -3.34 -9.92
C GLY A 345 3.18 -3.72 -10.52
N ASN A 346 2.30 -2.76 -10.81
CA ASN A 346 0.95 -3.03 -11.35
C ASN A 346 0.86 -2.95 -12.88
N GLU A 347 1.97 -2.70 -13.58
CA GLU A 347 2.00 -2.46 -15.03
C GLU A 347 1.31 -3.57 -15.82
N ASN A 348 1.65 -4.82 -15.53
CA ASN A 348 1.08 -5.97 -16.24
C ASN A 348 -0.44 -6.09 -16.02
N ALA A 349 -0.91 -5.87 -14.80
CA ALA A 349 -2.32 -5.91 -14.46
C ALA A 349 -3.11 -4.84 -15.23
N ILE A 350 -2.59 -3.61 -15.27
CA ILE A 350 -3.23 -2.50 -15.96
C ILE A 350 -3.23 -2.71 -17.48
N TYR A 351 -2.11 -3.17 -18.07
CA TYR A 351 -2.08 -3.46 -19.50
C TYR A 351 -3.01 -4.60 -19.89
N ARG A 352 -3.22 -5.62 -19.03
CA ARG A 352 -4.27 -6.63 -19.24
C ARG A 352 -5.66 -6.00 -19.31
N VAL A 353 -5.97 -5.07 -18.43
CA VAL A 353 -7.25 -4.32 -18.43
C VAL A 353 -7.38 -3.49 -19.71
N ILE A 354 -6.36 -2.69 -20.07
CA ILE A 354 -6.35 -1.88 -21.30
C ILE A 354 -6.59 -2.77 -22.53
N ASN A 355 -5.86 -3.87 -22.66
CA ASN A 355 -6.01 -4.81 -23.77
C ASN A 355 -7.41 -5.43 -23.82
N GLY A 356 -7.97 -5.81 -22.67
CA GLY A 356 -9.33 -6.33 -22.57
C GLY A 356 -10.37 -5.32 -23.05
N LEU A 357 -10.30 -4.07 -22.59
CA LEU A 357 -11.19 -2.99 -22.99
C LEU A 357 -11.07 -2.66 -24.49
N THR A 358 -9.84 -2.56 -25.00
CA THR A 358 -9.56 -2.30 -26.41
C THR A 358 -10.07 -3.43 -27.30
N ARG A 359 -9.91 -4.69 -26.87
CA ARG A 359 -10.47 -5.86 -27.58
C ARG A 359 -11.99 -5.77 -27.74
N TRP A 360 -12.69 -5.16 -26.79
CA TRP A 360 -14.15 -4.94 -26.87
C TRP A 360 -14.52 -3.71 -27.71
N GLY A 361 -13.54 -3.02 -28.30
CA GLY A 361 -13.75 -1.88 -29.19
C GLY A 361 -13.89 -0.53 -28.47
N ALA A 362 -13.50 -0.44 -27.19
CA ALA A 362 -13.42 0.82 -26.49
C ALA A 362 -12.18 1.63 -26.91
N HIS A 363 -12.31 2.96 -26.91
CA HIS A 363 -11.17 3.87 -26.99
C HIS A 363 -10.63 4.10 -25.59
N VAL A 364 -9.37 3.72 -25.32
CA VAL A 364 -8.77 3.83 -23.99
C VAL A 364 -7.78 5.00 -23.98
N VAL A 365 -8.06 5.99 -23.10
CA VAL A 365 -7.24 7.17 -22.84
C VAL A 365 -6.53 6.96 -21.49
N HIS A 366 -5.21 7.05 -21.50
CA HIS A 366 -4.37 6.82 -20.32
C HIS A 366 -3.10 7.66 -20.36
N LYS A 367 -2.31 7.68 -19.29
CA LYS A 367 -1.07 8.49 -19.17
C LYS A 367 -0.10 8.32 -20.34
N GLY A 368 -0.09 7.16 -21.00
CA GLY A 368 0.80 6.89 -22.14
C GLY A 368 0.38 7.57 -23.45
N ASN A 369 -0.88 8.02 -23.60
CA ASN A 369 -1.38 8.64 -24.81
C ASN A 369 -2.06 10.00 -24.60
N ALA A 370 -2.28 10.45 -23.33
CA ALA A 370 -2.81 11.76 -23.01
C ALA A 370 -2.36 12.22 -21.61
N LYS A 371 -2.35 13.54 -21.38
CA LYS A 371 -2.06 14.13 -20.07
C LYS A 371 -3.29 14.05 -19.17
N VAL A 372 -3.51 12.89 -18.56
CA VAL A 372 -4.72 12.59 -17.76
C VAL A 372 -4.43 12.33 -16.28
N HIS A 373 -3.16 12.48 -15.89
CA HIS A 373 -2.72 12.34 -14.51
C HIS A 373 -1.52 13.24 -14.21
N VAL A 374 -1.48 13.74 -12.99
CA VAL A 374 -0.31 14.37 -12.34
C VAL A 374 -0.09 13.73 -10.97
N SER A 375 1.15 13.75 -10.50
CA SER A 375 1.47 13.20 -9.18
C SER A 375 0.90 14.06 -8.05
N GLY A 376 0.62 13.43 -6.91
CA GLY A 376 0.30 14.09 -5.66
C GLY A 376 1.53 14.49 -4.83
N HIS A 377 2.74 14.10 -5.26
CA HIS A 377 3.99 14.22 -4.50
C HIS A 377 4.92 15.26 -5.09
N ALA A 378 5.72 15.89 -4.21
CA ALA A 378 6.69 16.91 -4.55
C ALA A 378 7.83 16.37 -5.41
N SER A 379 8.11 17.01 -6.54
CA SER A 379 9.26 16.74 -7.38
C SER A 379 10.55 17.36 -6.82
N ALA A 380 11.70 17.01 -7.40
CA ALA A 380 13.03 17.46 -6.95
C ALA A 380 13.14 18.97 -6.71
N GLY A 381 12.57 19.79 -7.62
CA GLY A 381 12.58 21.24 -7.46
C GLY A 381 11.80 21.73 -6.25
N GLU A 382 10.64 21.14 -5.97
CA GLU A 382 9.81 21.47 -4.82
C GLU A 382 10.50 21.06 -3.52
N LEU A 383 11.14 19.88 -3.48
CA LEU A 383 11.93 19.42 -2.34
C LEU A 383 13.11 20.36 -2.03
N VAL A 384 13.84 20.82 -3.07
CA VAL A 384 14.92 21.81 -2.92
C VAL A 384 14.39 23.12 -2.31
N TYR A 385 13.22 23.61 -2.75
CA TYR A 385 12.58 24.78 -2.13
C TYR A 385 12.24 24.52 -0.67
N CYS A 386 11.69 23.34 -0.37
CA CYS A 386 11.32 22.95 0.98
C CYS A 386 12.54 22.97 1.92
N TYR A 387 13.65 22.36 1.51
CA TYR A 387 14.90 22.37 2.28
C TYR A 387 15.46 23.77 2.49
N ASN A 388 15.45 24.62 1.47
CA ASN A 388 15.92 26.00 1.58
C ASN A 388 15.03 26.88 2.48
N ILE A 389 13.73 26.61 2.54
CA ILE A 389 12.77 27.31 3.39
C ILE A 389 12.89 26.83 4.84
N VAL A 390 12.92 25.52 5.07
CA VAL A 390 12.92 24.93 6.42
C VAL A 390 14.30 24.98 7.07
N LYS A 391 15.38 24.82 6.30
CA LYS A 391 16.77 24.72 6.77
C LYS A 391 16.94 23.78 7.96
N PRO A 392 16.52 22.51 7.85
CA PRO A 392 16.52 21.59 8.97
C PRO A 392 17.94 21.23 9.43
N ARG A 393 18.09 20.93 10.73
CA ARG A 393 19.37 20.45 11.28
C ARG A 393 19.70 19.03 10.87
N ASN A 394 18.69 18.16 10.84
CA ASN A 394 18.81 16.78 10.39
C ASN A 394 17.65 16.46 9.44
N VAL A 395 17.88 15.52 8.53
CA VAL A 395 16.89 15.07 7.54
C VAL A 395 16.77 13.56 7.60
N MET A 396 15.53 13.06 7.54
CA MET A 396 15.20 11.66 7.36
C MET A 396 14.18 11.56 6.22
N PRO A 397 14.61 11.18 5.00
CA PRO A 397 13.69 10.89 3.91
C PRO A 397 12.71 9.78 4.29
N VAL A 398 11.42 9.98 4.03
CA VAL A 398 10.36 8.99 4.31
C VAL A 398 9.48 8.79 3.07
N HIS A 399 8.58 7.82 3.11
CA HIS A 399 7.61 7.53 2.06
C HIS A 399 8.24 7.35 0.67
N GLY A 400 8.77 6.16 0.41
CA GLY A 400 9.36 5.84 -0.90
C GLY A 400 10.25 4.61 -0.90
N GLU A 401 10.47 4.06 -2.09
CA GLU A 401 11.47 3.02 -2.32
C GLU A 401 12.89 3.57 -2.09
N TRP A 402 13.87 2.68 -1.95
CA TRP A 402 15.27 3.07 -1.71
C TRP A 402 15.82 4.11 -2.68
N ARG A 403 15.52 4.01 -3.97
CA ARG A 403 15.93 4.99 -4.98
C ARG A 403 15.36 6.38 -4.70
N HIS A 404 14.11 6.46 -4.23
CA HIS A 404 13.46 7.72 -3.88
C HIS A 404 14.08 8.34 -2.62
N LEU A 405 14.25 7.52 -1.55
CA LEU A 405 14.89 7.96 -0.31
C LEU A 405 16.31 8.46 -0.55
N ARG A 406 17.08 7.76 -1.40
CA ARG A 406 18.45 8.17 -1.76
C ARG A 406 18.46 9.47 -2.54
N ALA A 407 17.61 9.60 -3.56
CA ALA A 407 17.50 10.83 -4.34
C ALA A 407 17.13 12.02 -3.46
N ASN A 408 16.20 11.85 -2.53
CA ASN A 408 15.80 12.89 -1.59
C ASN A 408 16.94 13.28 -0.63
N ALA A 409 17.70 12.29 -0.11
CA ALA A 409 18.90 12.53 0.69
C ALA A 409 19.96 13.35 -0.09
N ASP A 410 20.20 13.00 -1.34
CA ASP A 410 21.15 13.72 -2.20
C ASP A 410 20.69 15.17 -2.46
N LEU A 411 19.38 15.42 -2.60
CA LEU A 411 18.84 16.78 -2.69
C LEU A 411 19.08 17.58 -1.39
N ALA A 412 18.83 16.97 -0.23
CA ALA A 412 19.09 17.60 1.05
C ALA A 412 20.56 18.00 1.21
N ILE A 413 21.49 17.11 0.88
CA ILE A 413 22.95 17.39 0.92
C ILE A 413 23.30 18.53 -0.03
N ARG A 414 22.76 18.55 -1.24
CA ARG A 414 22.99 19.60 -2.24
C ARG A 414 22.46 20.98 -1.80
N THR A 415 21.47 21.03 -0.90
CA THR A 415 20.96 22.29 -0.33
C THR A 415 21.75 22.75 0.91
N GLY A 416 22.79 22.01 1.31
CA GLY A 416 23.70 22.40 2.40
C GLY A 416 23.50 21.64 3.71
N VAL A 417 22.61 20.65 3.77
CA VAL A 417 22.54 19.73 4.92
C VAL A 417 23.81 18.89 4.97
N ALA A 418 24.49 18.85 6.09
CA ALA A 418 25.73 18.07 6.22
C ALA A 418 25.45 16.57 6.03
N PRO A 419 26.28 15.81 5.30
CA PRO A 419 26.02 14.40 5.02
C PRO A 419 25.81 13.53 6.26
N ASP A 420 26.49 13.85 7.37
CA ASP A 420 26.35 13.15 8.66
C ASP A 420 25.07 13.56 9.44
N ARG A 421 24.27 14.45 8.88
CA ARG A 421 22.95 14.89 9.36
C ARG A 421 21.80 14.35 8.52
N VAL A 422 22.08 13.57 7.49
CA VAL A 422 21.09 12.92 6.67
C VAL A 422 21.01 11.44 7.06
N VAL A 423 19.87 11.03 7.60
CA VAL A 423 19.63 9.67 8.09
C VAL A 423 18.86 8.91 7.04
N LEU A 424 19.48 7.94 6.40
CA LEU A 424 18.80 6.95 5.56
C LEU A 424 18.49 5.71 6.39
N ALA A 425 17.22 5.42 6.56
CA ALA A 425 16.73 4.31 7.38
C ALA A 425 15.83 3.39 6.56
N GLU A 426 15.61 2.20 7.09
CA GLU A 426 14.59 1.23 6.66
C GLU A 426 13.55 1.05 7.76
N ASP A 427 12.45 0.37 7.43
CA ASP A 427 11.46 -0.02 8.43
C ASP A 427 12.12 -0.79 9.59
N GLY A 428 11.75 -0.42 10.81
CA GLY A 428 12.33 -0.98 12.03
C GLY A 428 13.67 -0.40 12.47
N VAL A 429 14.33 0.44 11.66
CA VAL A 429 15.52 1.16 12.10
C VAL A 429 15.13 2.23 13.12
N VAL A 430 15.83 2.22 14.24
CA VAL A 430 15.61 3.17 15.35
C VAL A 430 16.51 4.37 15.19
N VAL A 431 15.92 5.56 15.15
CA VAL A 431 16.61 6.84 15.06
C VAL A 431 16.34 7.63 16.34
N ASP A 432 17.39 8.00 17.06
CA ASP A 432 17.28 8.82 18.26
C ASP A 432 17.75 10.25 17.97
N LEU A 433 16.92 11.24 18.32
CA LEU A 433 17.25 12.65 18.35
C LEU A 433 17.63 13.04 19.78
N VAL A 434 18.91 13.30 19.98
CA VAL A 434 19.49 13.69 21.27
C VAL A 434 20.40 14.89 21.04
N ASP A 435 20.27 15.93 21.84
CA ASP A 435 21.08 17.16 21.77
C ASP A 435 21.16 17.75 20.35
N GLY A 436 20.04 17.75 19.63
CA GLY A 436 19.92 18.27 18.27
C GLY A 436 20.61 17.43 17.17
N ARG A 437 21.00 16.18 17.47
CA ARG A 437 21.56 15.25 16.52
C ARG A 437 20.69 13.99 16.37
N ALA A 438 20.28 13.69 15.14
CA ALA A 438 19.61 12.44 14.80
C ALA A 438 20.67 11.38 14.42
N SER A 439 20.56 10.19 15.00
CA SER A 439 21.48 9.08 14.72
C SER A 439 20.78 7.73 14.80
N ILE A 440 21.22 6.78 13.98
CA ILE A 440 20.75 5.39 14.04
C ILE A 440 21.35 4.75 15.30
N THR A 441 20.51 4.15 16.15
CA THR A 441 20.92 3.56 17.42
C THR A 441 20.61 2.08 17.54
N GLY A 442 19.81 1.52 16.64
CA GLY A 442 19.47 0.11 16.66
C GLY A 442 18.33 -0.24 15.73
N LYS A 443 17.69 -1.38 15.98
CA LYS A 443 16.52 -1.83 15.23
C LYS A 443 15.50 -2.55 16.11
N VAL A 444 14.26 -2.59 15.62
CA VAL A 444 13.14 -3.38 16.15
C VAL A 444 12.57 -4.26 15.02
N PRO A 445 11.78 -5.31 15.35
CA PRO A 445 11.00 -6.02 14.35
C PRO A 445 10.05 -5.08 13.59
N ALA A 446 10.02 -5.17 12.27
CA ALA A 446 9.15 -4.41 11.38
C ALA A 446 8.89 -5.20 10.08
N GLY A 447 8.38 -6.42 10.22
CA GLY A 447 8.04 -7.30 9.11
C GLY A 447 6.71 -6.96 8.45
N ASN A 448 6.33 -7.78 7.48
CA ASN A 448 5.01 -7.74 6.84
C ASN A 448 4.02 -8.58 7.64
N VAL A 449 2.89 -8.00 8.01
CA VAL A 449 1.76 -8.74 8.58
C VAL A 449 0.68 -8.87 7.51
N TYR A 450 0.53 -10.07 6.97
CA TYR A 450 -0.41 -10.34 5.89
C TYR A 450 -1.83 -10.52 6.41
N VAL A 451 -2.80 -9.94 5.72
CA VAL A 451 -4.24 -10.16 5.93
C VAL A 451 -4.76 -11.00 4.77
N ASP A 452 -5.37 -12.14 5.08
CA ASP A 452 -5.95 -13.08 4.14
C ASP A 452 -7.40 -13.38 4.59
N GLY A 453 -8.37 -12.75 3.97
CA GLY A 453 -9.76 -12.81 4.37
C GLY A 453 -9.99 -12.30 5.80
N MET A 454 -10.33 -13.22 6.70
CA MET A 454 -10.58 -12.90 8.13
C MET A 454 -9.32 -13.04 9.00
N GLU A 455 -8.27 -13.63 8.48
CA GLU A 455 -7.07 -13.98 9.22
C GLU A 455 -6.01 -12.87 9.12
N VAL A 456 -5.46 -12.47 10.25
CA VAL A 456 -4.40 -11.46 10.36
C VAL A 456 -3.13 -12.13 10.86
N GLY A 457 -2.06 -12.08 10.08
CA GLY A 457 -0.76 -12.65 10.44
C GLY A 457 -0.66 -14.18 10.30
N GLY A 458 -1.70 -14.87 9.80
CA GLY A 458 -1.67 -16.31 9.56
C GLY A 458 -0.89 -16.73 8.33
N ALA A 459 -0.88 -15.91 7.30
CA ALA A 459 -0.05 -16.12 6.13
C ALA A 459 1.42 -15.77 6.43
N THR A 460 2.32 -16.68 6.07
CA THR A 460 3.78 -16.52 6.24
C THR A 460 4.46 -16.48 4.87
N GLU A 461 5.70 -16.03 4.81
CA GLU A 461 6.51 -16.12 3.57
C GLU A 461 6.60 -17.55 3.03
N ALA A 462 6.65 -18.55 3.93
CA ALA A 462 6.66 -19.95 3.54
C ALA A 462 5.34 -20.36 2.87
N SER A 463 4.19 -19.98 3.46
CA SER A 463 2.88 -20.29 2.87
C SER A 463 2.64 -19.55 1.54
N LEU A 464 3.16 -18.33 1.40
CA LEU A 464 3.11 -17.60 0.12
C LEU A 464 3.97 -18.27 -0.95
N LYS A 465 5.17 -18.74 -0.58
CA LYS A 465 6.02 -19.51 -1.48
C LYS A 465 5.35 -20.82 -1.94
N ASP A 466 4.68 -21.50 -1.03
CA ASP A 466 3.92 -22.71 -1.37
C ASP A 466 2.78 -22.38 -2.35
N ARG A 467 2.02 -21.31 -2.14
CA ARG A 467 0.97 -20.84 -3.06
C ARG A 467 1.52 -20.54 -4.45
N LEU A 468 2.68 -19.88 -4.53
CA LEU A 468 3.35 -19.61 -5.82
C LEU A 468 3.81 -20.91 -6.49
N THR A 469 4.38 -21.83 -5.71
CA THR A 469 4.81 -23.14 -6.22
C THR A 469 3.62 -23.93 -6.74
N LEU A 470 2.51 -23.98 -5.99
CA LEU A 470 1.27 -24.63 -6.41
C LEU A 470 0.73 -24.06 -7.73
N ALA A 471 0.75 -22.71 -7.86
CA ALA A 471 0.26 -22.03 -9.06
C ALA A 471 1.15 -22.28 -10.30
N ALA A 472 2.47 -22.32 -10.12
CA ALA A 472 3.44 -22.44 -11.21
C ALA A 472 3.74 -23.89 -11.60
N GLU A 473 3.87 -24.77 -10.62
CA GLU A 473 4.46 -26.11 -10.80
C GLU A 473 3.47 -27.25 -10.49
N GLY A 474 2.38 -26.95 -9.77
CA GLY A 474 1.42 -27.95 -9.32
C GLY A 474 1.81 -28.67 -8.03
N VAL A 475 1.05 -29.71 -7.71
CA VAL A 475 1.23 -30.53 -6.50
C VAL A 475 1.19 -32.02 -6.84
N VAL A 476 1.99 -32.80 -6.12
CA VAL A 476 1.98 -34.28 -6.17
C VAL A 476 1.91 -34.79 -4.74
N THR A 477 0.81 -35.45 -4.39
CA THR A 477 0.69 -36.22 -3.14
C THR A 477 1.15 -37.64 -3.41
N VAL A 478 1.98 -38.18 -2.52
CA VAL A 478 2.50 -39.56 -2.60
C VAL A 478 2.09 -40.27 -1.31
N VAL A 479 1.25 -41.27 -1.43
CA VAL A 479 0.85 -42.12 -0.30
C VAL A 479 1.64 -43.41 -0.37
N ALA A 480 2.46 -43.69 0.61
CA ALA A 480 3.27 -44.92 0.67
C ALA A 480 2.94 -45.68 1.97
N ILE A 481 2.52 -46.92 1.82
CA ILE A 481 2.25 -47.84 2.92
C ILE A 481 3.52 -48.65 3.20
N VAL A 482 4.03 -48.54 4.43
CA VAL A 482 5.31 -49.11 4.85
C VAL A 482 5.04 -50.15 5.95
N ASP A 483 5.60 -51.33 5.79
CA ASP A 483 5.59 -52.37 6.82
C ASP A 483 6.45 -51.93 7.99
N ALA A 484 5.87 -51.86 9.17
CA ALA A 484 6.50 -51.30 10.38
C ALA A 484 7.71 -52.14 10.86
N ASP A 485 7.74 -53.46 10.56
CA ASP A 485 8.80 -54.36 10.99
C ASP A 485 10.02 -54.36 10.05
N THR A 486 9.77 -54.22 8.76
CA THR A 486 10.80 -54.33 7.73
C THR A 486 11.20 -53.01 7.11
N GLY A 487 10.40 -51.96 7.26
CA GLY A 487 10.61 -50.67 6.62
C GLY A 487 10.43 -50.71 5.06
N ALA A 488 9.91 -51.80 4.51
CA ALA A 488 9.68 -51.95 3.08
C ALA A 488 8.29 -51.47 2.68
N LEU A 489 8.10 -51.10 1.41
CA LEU A 489 6.77 -50.83 0.88
C LEU A 489 5.90 -52.09 0.94
N ALA A 490 4.71 -51.99 1.54
CA ALA A 490 3.73 -53.06 1.59
C ALA A 490 3.01 -53.23 0.22
N GLU A 491 2.82 -52.13 -0.49
CA GLU A 491 2.26 -52.08 -1.85
C GLU A 491 2.81 -50.87 -2.62
N ALA A 492 2.52 -50.79 -3.93
CA ALA A 492 2.96 -49.69 -4.77
C ALA A 492 2.38 -48.34 -4.26
N PRO A 493 3.17 -47.27 -4.22
CA PRO A 493 2.66 -45.99 -3.74
C PRO A 493 1.59 -45.41 -4.66
N ASP A 494 0.55 -44.81 -4.05
CA ASP A 494 -0.47 -44.07 -4.79
C ASP A 494 -0.02 -42.61 -5.05
N PHE A 495 -0.33 -42.10 -6.22
CA PHE A 495 -0.02 -40.74 -6.63
C PHE A 495 -1.28 -39.95 -6.95
N LEU A 496 -1.41 -38.76 -6.42
CA LEU A 496 -2.45 -37.80 -6.78
C LEU A 496 -1.79 -36.50 -7.22
N ALA A 497 -1.88 -36.12 -8.48
CA ALA A 497 -1.29 -34.92 -9.03
C ALA A 497 -2.36 -33.92 -9.48
N ARG A 498 -2.06 -32.63 -9.29
CA ARG A 498 -2.83 -31.51 -9.86
C ARG A 498 -1.87 -30.44 -10.39
N GLY A 499 -2.06 -30.05 -11.64
CA GLY A 499 -1.26 -29.01 -12.29
C GLY A 499 0.17 -29.44 -12.67
N PHE A 500 0.54 -30.70 -12.50
CA PHE A 500 1.88 -31.22 -12.84
C PHE A 500 1.84 -32.12 -14.10
N VAL A 501 1.12 -33.24 -14.06
CA VAL A 501 0.96 -34.20 -15.17
C VAL A 501 -0.50 -34.61 -15.28
N HIS A 502 -0.88 -35.18 -16.43
CA HIS A 502 -2.26 -35.58 -16.70
C HIS A 502 -2.48 -37.10 -16.64
N ASP A 503 -1.40 -37.92 -16.64
CA ASP A 503 -1.44 -39.37 -16.70
C ASP A 503 -0.70 -39.98 -15.50
N ASP A 504 -1.37 -40.84 -14.77
CA ASP A 504 -0.84 -41.55 -13.60
C ASP A 504 0.32 -42.49 -13.96
N ALA A 505 0.34 -43.07 -15.18
CA ALA A 505 1.45 -43.87 -15.67
C ALA A 505 2.79 -43.11 -15.71
N THR A 506 2.75 -41.78 -15.69
CA THR A 506 3.96 -40.94 -15.59
C THR A 506 4.77 -41.22 -14.33
N PHE A 507 4.13 -41.74 -13.27
CA PHE A 507 4.80 -41.97 -11.98
C PHE A 507 5.43 -43.37 -11.86
N GLU A 508 5.16 -44.30 -12.77
CA GLU A 508 5.75 -45.66 -12.75
C GLU A 508 7.29 -45.64 -12.57
N PRO A 509 8.06 -44.78 -13.29
CA PRO A 509 9.52 -44.74 -13.16
C PRO A 509 10.05 -44.26 -11.80
N VAL A 510 9.26 -43.59 -10.97
CA VAL A 510 9.70 -43.12 -9.66
C VAL A 510 9.47 -44.14 -8.55
N ILE A 511 8.56 -45.13 -8.76
CA ILE A 511 8.27 -46.19 -7.77
C ILE A 511 9.57 -46.90 -7.30
N PRO A 512 10.44 -47.41 -8.18
CA PRO A 512 11.68 -48.05 -7.75
C PRO A 512 12.65 -47.11 -6.99
N VAL A 513 12.55 -45.81 -7.25
CA VAL A 513 13.36 -44.82 -6.55
C VAL A 513 12.88 -44.66 -5.09
N ILE A 514 11.55 -44.68 -4.88
CA ILE A 514 10.93 -44.62 -3.54
C ILE A 514 11.28 -45.93 -2.78
N GLU A 515 11.09 -47.10 -3.40
CA GLU A 515 11.43 -48.40 -2.82
C GLU A 515 12.88 -48.44 -2.34
N LYS A 516 13.81 -48.04 -3.18
CA LYS A 516 15.22 -47.98 -2.83
C LYS A 516 15.49 -47.00 -1.69
N THR A 517 14.83 -45.84 -1.67
CA THR A 517 14.99 -44.82 -0.66
C THR A 517 14.55 -45.35 0.72
N LEU A 518 13.37 -45.98 0.77
CA LEU A 518 12.82 -46.57 2.01
C LEU A 518 13.68 -47.75 2.50
N ALA A 519 14.09 -48.64 1.60
CA ALA A 519 14.97 -49.76 1.94
C ALA A 519 16.33 -49.28 2.51
N THR A 520 16.89 -48.19 1.97
CA THR A 520 18.11 -47.60 2.52
C THR A 520 17.85 -46.99 3.90
N ALA A 521 16.75 -46.30 4.11
CA ALA A 521 16.37 -45.72 5.39
C ALA A 521 16.19 -46.80 6.47
N ALA A 522 15.56 -47.94 6.12
CA ALA A 522 15.42 -49.08 7.02
C ALA A 522 16.78 -49.68 7.43
N GLN A 523 17.74 -49.85 6.48
CA GLN A 523 19.09 -50.30 6.77
C GLN A 523 19.86 -49.35 7.70
N GLU A 524 19.59 -48.04 7.60
CA GLU A 524 20.18 -46.99 8.45
C GLU A 524 19.45 -46.83 9.78
N GLY A 525 18.38 -47.60 10.04
CA GLY A 525 17.60 -47.56 11.29
C GLY A 525 16.70 -46.35 11.40
N VAL A 526 16.35 -45.71 10.28
CA VAL A 526 15.40 -44.58 10.24
C VAL A 526 13.96 -45.13 10.17
N GLY A 527 13.24 -45.06 11.27
CA GLY A 527 11.83 -45.50 11.39
C GLY A 527 10.84 -44.38 11.73
N ASP A 528 11.33 -43.14 11.92
CA ASP A 528 10.44 -41.99 12.18
C ASP A 528 9.68 -41.58 10.91
N ALA A 529 8.35 -41.58 10.98
CA ALA A 529 7.48 -41.28 9.83
C ALA A 529 7.81 -39.94 9.17
N ARG A 530 8.10 -38.89 9.95
CA ARG A 530 8.45 -37.57 9.38
C ARG A 530 9.78 -37.56 8.64
N GLN A 531 10.73 -38.37 9.11
CA GLN A 531 12.02 -38.52 8.41
C GLN A 531 11.82 -39.28 7.10
N LEU A 532 11.03 -40.35 7.10
CA LEU A 532 10.68 -41.11 5.90
C LEU A 532 9.92 -40.23 4.89
N GLU A 533 8.96 -39.45 5.34
CA GLU A 533 8.26 -38.45 4.51
C GLU A 533 9.25 -37.50 3.81
N GLN A 534 10.22 -36.96 4.54
CA GLN A 534 11.21 -36.06 3.95
C GLN A 534 12.11 -36.75 2.91
N LEU A 535 12.44 -38.01 3.13
CA LEU A 535 13.25 -38.80 2.19
C LEU A 535 12.47 -39.08 0.90
N VAL A 536 11.20 -39.51 1.02
CA VAL A 536 10.31 -39.75 -0.12
C VAL A 536 10.06 -38.43 -0.88
N ALA A 537 9.77 -37.33 -0.19
CA ALA A 537 9.59 -36.04 -0.83
C ALA A 537 10.81 -35.62 -1.66
N ARG A 538 12.04 -35.77 -1.11
CA ARG A 538 13.27 -35.47 -1.83
C ARG A 538 13.49 -36.37 -3.04
N ALA A 539 13.21 -37.66 -2.91
CA ALA A 539 13.34 -38.62 -3.99
C ALA A 539 12.43 -38.27 -5.17
N VAL A 540 11.14 -38.01 -4.89
CA VAL A 540 10.14 -37.63 -5.91
C VAL A 540 10.45 -36.26 -6.51
N ALA A 541 10.83 -35.26 -5.70
CA ALA A 541 11.21 -33.94 -6.19
C ALA A 541 12.43 -33.99 -7.14
N ASN A 542 13.46 -34.79 -6.78
CA ASN A 542 14.63 -34.98 -7.61
C ASN A 542 14.28 -35.68 -8.93
N TRP A 543 13.44 -36.70 -8.89
CA TRP A 543 12.93 -37.37 -10.09
C TRP A 543 12.16 -36.40 -10.97
N ALA A 544 11.20 -35.67 -10.42
CA ALA A 544 10.40 -34.70 -11.16
C ALA A 544 11.27 -33.65 -11.85
N PHE A 545 12.29 -33.15 -11.15
CA PHE A 545 13.23 -32.19 -11.73
C PHE A 545 14.10 -32.78 -12.84
N ARG A 546 14.60 -34.01 -12.66
CA ARG A 546 15.45 -34.67 -13.67
C ARG A 546 14.68 -35.04 -14.92
N THR A 547 13.45 -35.53 -14.75
CA THR A 547 12.63 -36.09 -15.86
C THR A 547 11.82 -34.98 -16.55
N HIS A 548 11.19 -34.08 -15.79
CA HIS A 548 10.25 -33.08 -16.30
C HIS A 548 10.76 -31.64 -16.24
N ARG A 549 11.91 -31.40 -15.60
CA ARG A 549 12.48 -30.04 -15.35
C ARG A 549 11.53 -29.13 -14.58
N ARG A 550 10.66 -29.71 -13.74
CA ARG A 550 9.66 -29.05 -12.92
C ARG A 550 9.87 -29.39 -11.45
N LYS A 551 9.38 -28.51 -10.56
CA LYS A 551 9.54 -28.61 -9.10
C LYS A 551 8.18 -28.52 -8.41
N PRO A 552 7.26 -29.47 -8.60
CA PRO A 552 5.95 -29.44 -7.95
C PRO A 552 6.11 -29.50 -6.42
N LEU A 553 5.11 -29.01 -5.69
CA LEU A 553 5.03 -29.24 -4.26
C LEU A 553 4.76 -30.73 -4.01
N ILE A 554 5.63 -31.40 -3.28
CA ILE A 554 5.47 -32.82 -2.94
C ILE A 554 4.91 -32.92 -1.53
N ILE A 555 3.78 -33.61 -1.39
CA ILE A 555 3.13 -33.93 -0.13
C ILE A 555 3.25 -35.43 0.12
N PRO A 556 4.25 -35.90 0.86
CA PRO A 556 4.38 -37.30 1.22
C PRO A 556 3.45 -37.65 2.37
N VAL A 557 2.88 -38.82 2.35
CA VAL A 557 2.10 -39.42 3.42
C VAL A 557 2.61 -40.84 3.63
N ILE A 558 3.18 -41.12 4.78
CA ILE A 558 3.63 -42.47 5.16
C ILE A 558 2.60 -43.06 6.10
N VAL A 559 2.13 -44.24 5.79
CA VAL A 559 1.18 -45.02 6.60
C VAL A 559 1.84 -46.31 7.02
N ASP A 560 1.89 -46.59 8.30
CA ASP A 560 2.38 -47.84 8.86
C ASP A 560 1.31 -48.93 8.70
N ALA A 561 1.70 -50.12 8.15
CA ALA A 561 0.84 -51.29 7.94
C ALA A 561 1.13 -52.40 8.96
#